data_6113cc6f352689340ef2d0fae38fd7ae
#
_entry.id   6113cc6f352689340ef2d0fae38fd7ae
#
_cell.length_a   1.000
_cell.length_b   1.000
_cell.length_c   1.000
_cell.angle_alpha   90.00
_cell.angle_beta   90.00
_cell.angle_gamma   90.00
#
_symmetry.space_group_name_H-M   'P 1'
#
loop_
_entity.id
_entity.type
_entity.pdbx_description
1 polymer ?
#
loop_
_entity_poly.entity_id
_entity_poly.type
_entity_poly.pdbx_seq_one_letter_code
_entity_poly.pdbx_strand_id
1 'polypeptide(L)'
;MMSVLSFLSSKKNGLASETLVALEKSLAVIEFKTDGTITRANENFLNVVGYDLSEIVGKHHRIFVPAEMRMTPEYDLFWKDLAAGEFKSEAFPRITKSGKQVWIEATYNPVFDARGKVAKIVKFASDITARQEKLAELDGKVNAIGRSQAVIEFDLEGTIRDANDNFLSVMGYELSEIQGKHHKMFVEPEYANSADYADFWKSLRAGNFTSQQFKRIAKGGRVVWIEASYNPIFDPNGVPYKVVKFATDVTEQVNLLIDLKSMIDNNFSDIDLSLHQLDEKSIFAATVSSETSANVQAVAAGSEQLAASIAEISRSMSEARMSTDQVFEK
;
A
#
# COMPACT_ATOMS: atom_id res chain seq x y z
N MET A 1 74.05 -0.48 24.36
CA MET A 1 72.75 -1.16 24.34
C MET A 1 71.53 -0.24 24.61
N MET A 2 71.70 0.90 25.26
CA MET A 2 70.65 1.89 25.61
C MET A 2 70.16 2.72 24.44
N SER A 3 70.85 2.84 23.28
CA SER A 3 70.50 3.76 22.21
C SER A 3 69.48 3.17 21.23
N VAL A 4 69.42 1.85 21.04
CA VAL A 4 68.49 1.18 20.07
C VAL A 4 67.08 1.06 20.66
N LEU A 5 66.94 0.81 21.94
CA LEU A 5 65.64 0.74 22.63
C LEU A 5 64.96 2.12 22.72
N SER A 6 65.73 3.20 22.92
CA SER A 6 65.18 4.57 22.89
C SER A 6 64.77 5.02 21.50
N PHE A 7 65.50 4.62 20.47
CA PHE A 7 65.13 4.91 19.07
C PHE A 7 63.87 4.15 18.62
N LEU A 8 63.73 2.86 18.99
CA LEU A 8 62.53 2.06 18.71
C LEU A 8 61.31 2.58 19.50
N SER A 9 61.47 3.04 20.72
CA SER A 9 60.41 3.66 21.52
C SER A 9 59.96 5.01 20.93
N SER A 10 60.93 5.85 20.50
CA SER A 10 60.65 7.13 19.85
C SER A 10 59.90 6.94 18.50
N LYS A 11 60.30 5.94 17.71
CA LYS A 11 59.64 5.63 16.44
C LYS A 11 58.23 5.05 16.63
N LYS A 12 57.99 4.22 17.64
CA LYS A 12 56.67 3.75 18.04
C LYS A 12 55.77 4.89 18.51
N ASN A 13 56.26 5.82 19.29
CA ASN A 13 55.49 6.98 19.74
C ASN A 13 55.19 7.95 18.61
N GLY A 14 56.07 8.11 17.61
CA GLY A 14 55.83 8.90 16.41
C GLY A 14 54.68 8.31 15.56
N LEU A 15 54.73 7.01 15.26
CA LEU A 15 53.74 6.33 14.46
C LEU A 15 52.35 6.31 15.14
N ALA A 16 52.30 6.15 16.45
CA ALA A 16 51.04 6.23 17.23
C ALA A 16 50.42 7.64 17.19
N SER A 17 51.26 8.67 17.24
CA SER A 17 50.84 10.07 17.12
C SER A 17 50.28 10.37 15.73
N GLU A 18 50.94 9.91 14.65
CA GLU A 18 50.50 10.09 13.27
C GLU A 18 49.19 9.38 13.00
N THR A 19 49.00 8.18 13.54
CA THR A 19 47.73 7.41 13.42
C THR A 19 46.59 8.14 14.12
N LEU A 20 46.84 8.70 15.31
CA LEU A 20 45.80 9.48 16.01
C LEU A 20 45.38 10.73 15.21
N VAL A 21 46.38 11.44 14.66
CA VAL A 21 46.12 12.62 13.80
C VAL A 21 45.27 12.23 12.58
N ALA A 22 45.52 11.06 11.98
CA ALA A 22 44.73 10.58 10.86
C ALA A 22 43.26 10.28 11.26
N LEU A 23 43.04 9.65 12.41
CA LEU A 23 41.70 9.39 12.96
C LEU A 23 40.97 10.69 13.29
N GLU A 24 41.66 11.68 13.84
CA GLU A 24 41.09 12.99 14.19
C GLU A 24 40.60 13.79 12.96
N LYS A 25 41.13 13.51 11.77
CA LYS A 25 40.65 14.14 10.53
C LYS A 25 39.26 13.67 10.11
N SER A 26 38.92 12.42 10.41
CA SER A 26 37.64 11.79 9.93
C SER A 26 36.62 11.61 11.05
N LEU A 27 37.04 11.53 12.31
CA LEU A 27 36.15 11.27 13.44
C LEU A 27 35.99 12.52 14.34
N ALA A 28 34.81 12.64 14.94
CA ALA A 28 34.58 13.55 16.05
C ALA A 28 35.24 12.97 17.30
N VAL A 29 36.17 13.70 17.89
CA VAL A 29 36.96 13.25 19.06
C VAL A 29 36.79 14.21 20.22
N ILE A 30 36.55 13.66 21.42
CA ILE A 30 36.48 14.41 22.68
C ILE A 30 37.10 13.60 23.79
N GLU A 31 37.81 14.28 24.68
CA GLU A 31 38.48 13.68 25.82
C GLU A 31 37.90 14.16 27.15
N PHE A 32 37.86 13.26 28.10
CA PHE A 32 37.32 13.50 29.44
C PHE A 32 38.28 13.02 30.52
N LYS A 33 38.19 13.64 31.69
CA LYS A 33 38.64 13.02 32.96
C LYS A 33 37.75 11.80 33.24
N THR A 34 38.15 10.98 34.18
CA THR A 34 37.42 9.78 34.61
C THR A 34 36.05 10.08 35.24
N ASP A 35 35.81 11.32 35.66
CA ASP A 35 34.56 11.82 36.21
C ASP A 35 33.62 12.42 35.11
N GLY A 36 34.01 12.38 33.85
CA GLY A 36 33.23 12.94 32.74
C GLY A 36 33.43 14.42 32.47
N THR A 37 34.40 15.06 33.13
CA THR A 37 34.79 16.46 32.87
C THR A 37 35.53 16.54 31.53
N ILE A 38 35.10 17.43 30.65
CA ILE A 38 35.65 17.64 29.30
C ILE A 38 37.02 18.32 29.42
N THR A 39 38.02 17.76 28.75
CA THR A 39 39.38 18.33 28.71
C THR A 39 39.78 18.80 27.32
N ARG A 40 39.30 18.15 26.26
CA ARG A 40 39.64 18.46 24.87
C ARG A 40 38.53 18.02 23.94
N ALA A 41 38.34 18.70 22.80
CA ALA A 41 37.56 18.25 21.67
C ALA A 41 38.20 18.75 20.37
N ASN A 42 38.05 17.99 19.28
CA ASN A 42 38.44 18.43 17.93
C ASN A 42 37.33 19.19 17.23
N GLU A 43 37.66 19.84 16.10
CA GLU A 43 36.71 20.62 15.31
C GLU A 43 35.50 19.77 14.81
N ASN A 44 35.74 18.52 14.43
CA ASN A 44 34.66 17.64 14.00
C ASN A 44 33.61 17.45 15.10
N PHE A 45 34.03 17.23 16.35
CA PHE A 45 33.13 17.13 17.50
C PHE A 45 32.38 18.45 17.75
N LEU A 46 33.11 19.56 17.76
CA LEU A 46 32.53 20.90 17.97
C LEU A 46 31.48 21.23 16.92
N ASN A 47 31.76 20.92 15.67
CA ASN A 47 30.80 21.12 14.55
C ASN A 47 29.50 20.28 14.72
N VAL A 48 29.60 19.05 15.20
CA VAL A 48 28.45 18.19 15.45
C VAL A 48 27.56 18.75 16.56
N VAL A 49 28.16 19.21 17.66
CA VAL A 49 27.39 19.69 18.82
C VAL A 49 27.07 21.20 18.79
N GLY A 50 27.75 21.96 17.91
CA GLY A 50 27.50 23.39 17.72
C GLY A 50 28.04 24.28 18.84
N TYR A 51 29.08 23.84 19.55
CA TYR A 51 29.73 24.59 20.62
C TYR A 51 31.17 25.01 20.26
N ASP A 52 31.62 26.11 20.81
CA ASP A 52 33.05 26.44 20.82
C ASP A 52 33.78 25.67 21.94
N LEU A 53 35.06 25.39 21.73
CA LEU A 53 35.86 24.63 22.70
C LEU A 53 35.89 25.31 24.09
N SER A 54 35.99 26.64 24.12
CA SER A 54 36.01 27.42 25.36
C SER A 54 34.73 27.33 26.18
N GLU A 55 33.61 27.01 25.50
CA GLU A 55 32.30 26.88 26.16
C GLU A 55 32.11 25.53 26.85
N ILE A 56 32.87 24.51 26.47
CA ILE A 56 32.66 23.13 26.95
C ILE A 56 33.78 22.60 27.82
N VAL A 57 35.02 23.06 27.66
CA VAL A 57 36.15 22.63 28.50
C VAL A 57 35.87 22.93 29.96
N GLY A 58 36.14 21.96 30.84
CA GLY A 58 35.81 22.02 32.26
C GLY A 58 34.38 21.73 32.64
N LYS A 59 33.44 21.68 31.67
CA LYS A 59 32.07 21.22 31.90
C LYS A 59 31.98 19.70 31.87
N HIS A 60 30.95 19.16 32.47
CA HIS A 60 30.69 17.73 32.45
C HIS A 60 29.95 17.29 31.16
N HIS A 61 30.26 16.12 30.63
CA HIS A 61 29.64 15.49 29.46
C HIS A 61 28.10 15.58 29.42
N ARG A 62 27.45 15.61 30.59
CA ARG A 62 25.98 15.69 30.72
C ARG A 62 25.34 16.86 29.96
N ILE A 63 26.10 17.90 29.58
CA ILE A 63 25.59 19.03 28.82
C ILE A 63 25.07 18.60 27.43
N PHE A 64 25.60 17.50 26.88
CA PHE A 64 25.20 16.94 25.59
C PHE A 64 24.11 15.86 25.70
N VAL A 65 23.69 15.49 26.91
CA VAL A 65 22.77 14.38 27.15
C VAL A 65 21.34 14.91 27.26
N PRO A 66 20.33 14.25 26.69
CA PRO A 66 18.90 14.59 26.91
C PRO A 66 18.58 14.70 28.40
N ALA A 67 17.67 15.62 28.75
CA ALA A 67 17.41 15.96 30.16
C ALA A 67 16.93 14.75 30.99
N GLU A 68 16.11 13.91 30.41
CA GLU A 68 15.53 12.68 30.98
C GLU A 68 16.59 11.62 31.30
N MET A 69 17.73 11.64 30.62
CA MET A 69 18.80 10.66 30.80
C MET A 69 19.92 11.14 31.77
N ARG A 70 19.98 12.47 32.06
CA ARG A 70 21.11 13.07 32.80
C ARG A 70 21.21 12.63 34.25
N MET A 71 20.10 12.26 34.86
CA MET A 71 19.95 12.01 36.30
C MET A 71 19.55 10.55 36.58
N THR A 72 19.72 9.66 35.59
CA THR A 72 19.40 8.25 35.77
C THR A 72 20.53 7.48 36.41
N PRO A 73 20.25 6.41 37.17
CA PRO A 73 21.30 5.54 37.75
C PRO A 73 22.19 4.91 36.64
N GLU A 74 21.66 4.66 35.45
CA GLU A 74 22.39 4.10 34.32
C GLU A 74 23.45 5.08 33.81
N TYR A 75 23.17 6.39 33.84
CA TYR A 75 24.13 7.40 33.44
C TYR A 75 25.29 7.51 34.44
N ASP A 76 25.03 7.38 35.75
CA ASP A 76 26.07 7.35 36.77
C ASP A 76 26.91 6.05 36.70
N LEU A 77 26.22 4.91 36.41
CA LEU A 77 26.92 3.63 36.21
C LEU A 77 27.82 3.68 34.97
N PHE A 78 27.35 4.29 33.87
CA PHE A 78 28.14 4.48 32.64
C PHE A 78 29.54 5.11 32.94
N TRP A 79 29.59 6.17 33.74
CA TRP A 79 30.88 6.81 34.10
C TRP A 79 31.70 5.98 35.09
N LYS A 80 31.05 5.23 35.98
CA LYS A 80 31.75 4.31 36.90
C LYS A 80 32.45 3.17 36.15
N ASP A 81 31.75 2.59 35.17
CA ASP A 81 32.30 1.52 34.32
C ASP A 81 33.49 2.02 33.51
N LEU A 82 33.37 3.20 32.88
CA LEU A 82 34.48 3.82 32.17
C LEU A 82 35.69 4.10 33.08
N ALA A 83 35.45 4.56 34.30
CA ALA A 83 36.51 4.79 35.29
C ALA A 83 37.15 3.49 35.80
N ALA A 84 36.41 2.39 35.78
CA ALA A 84 36.90 1.03 36.09
C ALA A 84 37.68 0.40 34.92
N GLY A 85 37.65 1.01 33.72
CA GLY A 85 38.37 0.54 32.53
C GLY A 85 37.54 -0.20 31.52
N GLU A 86 36.20 -0.24 31.66
CA GLU A 86 35.30 -0.80 30.69
C GLU A 86 35.06 0.21 29.57
N PHE A 87 35.16 -0.21 28.30
CA PHE A 87 34.76 0.63 27.17
C PHE A 87 33.27 0.52 26.91
N LYS A 88 32.68 1.54 26.26
CA LYS A 88 31.27 1.53 25.83
C LYS A 88 31.20 1.86 24.32
N SER A 89 30.35 1.17 23.60
CA SER A 89 30.17 1.35 22.14
C SER A 89 28.69 1.19 21.78
N GLU A 90 28.03 2.29 21.43
CA GLU A 90 26.60 2.32 21.12
C GLU A 90 26.24 3.54 20.26
N ALA A 91 25.01 3.58 19.76
CA ALA A 91 24.38 4.77 19.19
C ALA A 91 23.70 5.57 20.31
N PHE A 92 24.05 6.86 20.43
CA PHE A 92 23.57 7.72 21.50
C PHE A 92 22.84 8.95 20.95
N PRO A 93 21.66 9.31 21.49
CA PRO A 93 21.09 10.64 21.29
C PRO A 93 21.89 11.70 22.06
N ARG A 94 22.14 12.83 21.42
CA ARG A 94 22.81 13.98 22.04
C ARG A 94 22.09 15.27 21.71
N ILE A 95 22.23 16.27 22.57
CA ILE A 95 21.62 17.58 22.40
C ILE A 95 22.70 18.58 22.05
N THR A 96 22.54 19.30 20.98
CA THR A 96 23.41 20.38 20.51
C THR A 96 23.19 21.66 21.32
N LYS A 97 24.02 22.66 21.10
CA LYS A 97 23.90 24.00 21.70
C LYS A 97 22.56 24.67 21.37
N SER A 98 22.03 24.43 20.17
CA SER A 98 20.72 24.97 19.73
C SER A 98 19.52 24.22 20.30
N GLY A 99 19.72 23.11 21.03
CA GLY A 99 18.67 22.23 21.54
C GLY A 99 18.23 21.15 20.55
N LYS A 100 18.80 21.10 19.33
CA LYS A 100 18.51 20.04 18.36
C LYS A 100 19.08 18.71 18.85
N GLN A 101 18.30 17.63 18.75
CA GLN A 101 18.80 16.28 18.96
C GLN A 101 19.58 15.80 17.74
N VAL A 102 20.74 15.20 17.99
CA VAL A 102 21.58 14.49 17.01
C VAL A 102 21.86 13.08 17.50
N TRP A 103 22.06 12.17 16.58
CA TRP A 103 22.45 10.80 16.89
C TRP A 103 23.90 10.58 16.52
N ILE A 104 24.66 10.06 17.47
CA ILE A 104 26.06 9.74 17.24
C ILE A 104 26.33 8.27 17.55
N GLU A 105 26.97 7.58 16.63
CA GLU A 105 27.61 6.29 16.91
C GLU A 105 28.96 6.55 17.54
N ALA A 106 29.20 6.06 18.76
CA ALA A 106 30.35 6.45 19.51
C ALA A 106 30.92 5.32 20.34
N THR A 107 32.27 5.33 20.47
CA THR A 107 33.02 4.50 21.40
C THR A 107 33.69 5.39 22.46
N TYR A 108 33.56 5.02 23.73
CA TYR A 108 34.23 5.65 24.86
C TYR A 108 35.30 4.69 25.34
N ASN A 109 36.56 5.10 25.26
CA ASN A 109 37.71 4.24 25.44
C ASN A 109 38.53 4.75 26.62
N PRO A 110 38.62 4.00 27.75
CA PRO A 110 39.54 4.29 28.82
C PRO A 110 41.01 4.20 28.36
N VAL A 111 41.77 5.24 28.64
CA VAL A 111 43.23 5.29 28.40
C VAL A 111 43.94 5.14 29.72
N PHE A 112 44.86 4.17 29.80
CA PHE A 112 45.53 3.81 31.03
C PHE A 112 46.90 4.53 31.14
N ASP A 113 47.31 4.88 32.35
CA ASP A 113 48.63 5.35 32.66
C ASP A 113 49.65 4.19 32.77
N ALA A 114 50.91 4.52 33.01
CA ALA A 114 51.98 3.53 33.16
C ALA A 114 51.81 2.58 34.39
N ARG A 115 50.90 2.91 35.30
CA ARG A 115 50.58 2.11 36.49
C ARG A 115 49.33 1.23 36.29
N GLY A 116 48.73 1.24 35.07
CA GLY A 116 47.51 0.49 34.76
C GLY A 116 46.22 1.12 35.31
N LYS A 117 46.26 2.38 35.75
CA LYS A 117 45.08 3.12 36.19
C LYS A 117 44.51 3.93 35.02
N VAL A 118 43.18 4.04 34.91
CA VAL A 118 42.55 4.89 33.92
C VAL A 118 42.95 6.35 34.17
N ALA A 119 43.62 6.96 33.19
CA ALA A 119 44.08 8.34 33.23
C ALA A 119 43.08 9.32 32.62
N LYS A 120 42.42 8.92 31.52
CA LYS A 120 41.40 9.69 30.81
C LYS A 120 40.50 8.78 30.00
N ILE A 121 39.37 9.31 29.54
CA ILE A 121 38.47 8.66 28.57
C ILE A 121 38.61 9.41 27.26
N VAL A 122 38.80 8.68 26.15
CA VAL A 122 38.78 9.23 24.78
C VAL A 122 37.57 8.67 24.07
N LYS A 123 36.74 9.56 23.55
CA LYS A 123 35.57 9.20 22.75
C LYS A 123 35.86 9.49 21.28
N PHE A 124 35.59 8.51 20.45
CA PHE A 124 35.48 8.65 19.00
C PHE A 124 34.01 8.53 18.61
N ALA A 125 33.56 9.41 17.72
CA ALA A 125 32.16 9.43 17.32
C ALA A 125 32.00 9.79 15.85
N SER A 126 30.91 9.26 15.24
CA SER A 126 30.41 9.65 13.93
C SER A 126 28.97 10.14 14.05
N ASP A 127 28.65 11.22 13.36
CA ASP A 127 27.26 11.69 13.27
C ASP A 127 26.48 10.74 12.33
N ILE A 128 25.46 10.10 12.89
CA ILE A 128 24.56 9.20 12.17
C ILE A 128 23.12 9.77 12.09
N THR A 129 22.93 11.06 12.37
CA THR A 129 21.61 11.70 12.45
C THR A 129 20.85 11.51 11.14
N ALA A 130 21.47 11.84 10.01
CA ALA A 130 20.83 11.71 8.70
C ALA A 130 20.44 10.23 8.38
N ARG A 131 21.25 9.28 8.82
CA ARG A 131 20.95 7.84 8.67
C ARG A 131 19.75 7.44 9.54
N GLN A 132 19.71 7.88 10.79
CA GLN A 132 18.61 7.60 11.72
C GLN A 132 17.29 8.26 11.27
N GLU A 133 17.35 9.53 10.84
CA GLU A 133 16.21 10.24 10.28
C GLU A 133 15.66 9.50 9.05
N LYS A 134 16.53 9.02 8.16
CA LYS A 134 16.14 8.26 6.97
C LYS A 134 15.50 6.92 7.30
N LEU A 135 16.06 6.19 8.27
CA LEU A 135 15.47 4.93 8.74
C LEU A 135 14.09 5.17 9.37
N ALA A 136 13.96 6.16 10.25
CA ALA A 136 12.67 6.52 10.86
C ALA A 136 11.64 6.96 9.82
N GLU A 137 12.04 7.70 8.78
CA GLU A 137 11.17 8.06 7.66
C GLU A 137 10.69 6.83 6.88
N LEU A 138 11.58 5.88 6.59
CA LEU A 138 11.24 4.64 5.89
C LEU A 138 10.30 3.77 6.72
N ASP A 139 10.60 3.58 8.00
CA ASP A 139 9.73 2.85 8.93
C ASP A 139 8.36 3.52 9.06
N GLY A 140 8.34 4.86 9.13
CA GLY A 140 7.11 5.64 9.16
C GLY A 140 6.25 5.42 7.90
N LYS A 141 6.85 5.38 6.71
CA LYS A 141 6.17 5.11 5.44
C LYS A 141 5.61 3.69 5.39
N VAL A 142 6.40 2.69 5.78
CA VAL A 142 5.95 1.29 5.82
C VAL A 142 4.78 1.11 6.79
N ASN A 143 4.89 1.69 7.98
CA ASN A 143 3.82 1.66 8.98
C ASN A 143 2.54 2.38 8.51
N ALA A 144 2.67 3.50 7.79
CA ALA A 144 1.52 4.20 7.23
C ALA A 144 0.78 3.35 6.18
N ILE A 145 1.51 2.67 5.30
CA ILE A 145 0.94 1.72 4.33
C ILE A 145 0.26 0.57 5.07
N GLY A 146 0.92 -0.02 6.07
CA GLY A 146 0.41 -1.13 6.84
C GLY A 146 -0.87 -0.83 7.63
N ARG A 147 -1.14 0.45 7.97
CA ARG A 147 -2.39 0.87 8.63
C ARG A 147 -3.60 0.88 7.70
N SER A 148 -3.40 1.13 6.41
CA SER A 148 -4.47 1.29 5.43
C SER A 148 -4.66 0.07 4.53
N GLN A 149 -3.64 -0.77 4.37
CA GLN A 149 -3.67 -1.91 3.45
C GLN A 149 -3.47 -3.23 4.18
N ALA A 150 -4.05 -4.29 3.62
CA ALA A 150 -3.73 -5.66 3.97
C ALA A 150 -2.34 -6.00 3.42
N VAL A 151 -1.42 -6.40 4.31
CA VAL A 151 -0.02 -6.70 3.94
C VAL A 151 0.32 -8.13 4.36
N ILE A 152 0.96 -8.88 3.47
CA ILE A 152 1.46 -10.22 3.76
C ILE A 152 2.80 -10.43 3.05
N GLU A 153 3.72 -11.10 3.71
CA GLU A 153 5.06 -11.40 3.23
C GLU A 153 5.25 -12.89 2.96
N PHE A 154 5.98 -13.19 1.91
CA PHE A 154 6.32 -14.55 1.50
C PHE A 154 7.83 -14.68 1.27
N ASP A 155 8.34 -15.90 1.38
CA ASP A 155 9.59 -16.25 0.72
C ASP A 155 9.39 -16.35 -0.82
N LEU A 156 10.46 -16.61 -1.54
CA LEU A 156 10.39 -16.70 -3.00
C LEU A 156 9.65 -17.96 -3.51
N GLU A 157 9.47 -18.94 -2.65
CA GLU A 157 8.73 -20.17 -2.90
C GLU A 157 7.23 -20.02 -2.62
N GLY A 158 6.82 -18.89 -1.99
CA GLY A 158 5.43 -18.59 -1.65
C GLY A 158 5.02 -19.05 -0.25
N THR A 159 5.99 -19.38 0.62
CA THR A 159 5.72 -19.67 2.04
C THR A 159 5.49 -18.37 2.79
N ILE A 160 4.44 -18.30 3.58
CA ILE A 160 4.05 -17.13 4.36
C ILE A 160 5.04 -16.91 5.50
N ARG A 161 5.61 -15.71 5.55
CA ARG A 161 6.55 -15.28 6.59
C ARG A 161 5.85 -14.47 7.68
N ASP A 162 5.02 -13.52 7.27
CA ASP A 162 4.35 -12.59 8.17
C ASP A 162 3.10 -12.00 7.50
N ALA A 163 2.15 -11.46 8.29
CA ALA A 163 0.98 -10.76 7.82
C ALA A 163 0.50 -9.75 8.87
N ASN A 164 0.00 -8.59 8.44
CA ASN A 164 -0.57 -7.60 9.34
C ASN A 164 -2.03 -7.89 9.69
N ASP A 165 -2.54 -7.20 10.72
CA ASP A 165 -3.91 -7.38 11.22
C ASP A 165 -4.98 -7.14 10.15
N ASN A 166 -4.75 -6.19 9.22
CA ASN A 166 -5.67 -5.94 8.12
C ASN A 166 -5.80 -7.17 7.21
N PHE A 167 -4.70 -7.82 6.83
CA PHE A 167 -4.74 -9.03 6.04
C PHE A 167 -5.41 -10.18 6.79
N LEU A 168 -5.07 -10.36 8.06
CA LEU A 168 -5.64 -11.40 8.92
C LEU A 168 -7.16 -11.22 9.06
N SER A 169 -7.62 -9.98 9.27
CA SER A 169 -9.04 -9.63 9.36
C SER A 169 -9.79 -9.90 8.05
N VAL A 170 -9.25 -9.46 6.92
CA VAL A 170 -9.86 -9.68 5.58
C VAL A 170 -9.98 -11.17 5.28
N MET A 171 -8.96 -11.96 5.59
CA MET A 171 -8.93 -13.39 5.27
C MET A 171 -9.54 -14.28 6.38
N GLY A 172 -9.79 -13.73 7.57
CA GLY A 172 -10.40 -14.44 8.71
C GLY A 172 -9.48 -15.45 9.37
N TYR A 173 -8.17 -15.24 9.36
CA TYR A 173 -7.18 -16.13 9.97
C TYR A 173 -6.43 -15.42 11.09
N GLU A 174 -5.90 -16.20 12.03
CA GLU A 174 -4.84 -15.78 12.92
C GLU A 174 -3.47 -16.02 12.28
N LEU A 175 -2.46 -15.23 12.62
CA LEU A 175 -1.11 -15.38 12.05
C LEU A 175 -0.55 -16.79 12.26
N SER A 176 -0.73 -17.35 13.45
CA SER A 176 -0.28 -18.71 13.81
C SER A 176 -0.90 -19.81 12.94
N GLU A 177 -2.06 -19.54 12.34
CA GLU A 177 -2.74 -20.52 11.48
C GLU A 177 -2.16 -20.54 10.05
N ILE A 178 -1.51 -19.44 9.61
CA ILE A 178 -1.05 -19.29 8.23
C ILE A 178 0.48 -19.22 8.10
N GLN A 179 1.19 -18.77 9.12
CA GLN A 179 2.65 -18.67 9.11
C GLN A 179 3.31 -20.01 8.81
N GLY A 180 4.27 -20.04 7.90
CA GLY A 180 4.92 -21.27 7.41
C GLY A 180 4.09 -22.07 6.41
N LYS A 181 2.82 -21.71 6.16
CA LYS A 181 2.02 -22.35 5.10
C LYS A 181 2.26 -21.65 3.76
N HIS A 182 1.86 -22.32 2.68
CA HIS A 182 2.07 -21.80 1.33
C HIS A 182 0.87 -20.95 0.88
N HIS A 183 1.12 -19.89 0.11
CA HIS A 183 0.14 -18.98 -0.52
C HIS A 183 -1.02 -19.72 -1.22
N LYS A 184 -0.79 -20.91 -1.76
CA LYS A 184 -1.82 -21.74 -2.42
C LYS A 184 -3.08 -21.98 -1.58
N MET A 185 -3.00 -21.82 -0.25
CA MET A 185 -4.17 -21.98 0.65
C MET A 185 -5.24 -20.89 0.44
N PHE A 186 -4.89 -19.77 -0.19
CA PHE A 186 -5.80 -18.67 -0.47
C PHE A 186 -6.34 -18.63 -1.89
N VAL A 187 -6.06 -19.66 -2.69
CA VAL A 187 -6.50 -19.73 -4.09
C VAL A 187 -7.31 -21.00 -4.34
N GLU A 188 -8.10 -20.99 -5.42
CA GLU A 188 -8.86 -22.16 -5.84
C GLU A 188 -7.92 -23.31 -6.21
N PRO A 189 -8.26 -24.58 -5.88
CA PRO A 189 -7.39 -25.73 -6.12
C PRO A 189 -6.98 -25.91 -7.59
N GLU A 190 -7.89 -25.59 -8.51
CA GLU A 190 -7.63 -25.65 -9.95
C GLU A 190 -6.53 -24.68 -10.35
N TYR A 191 -6.61 -23.44 -9.87
CA TYR A 191 -5.58 -22.41 -10.12
C TYR A 191 -4.26 -22.75 -9.42
N ALA A 192 -4.32 -23.24 -8.17
CA ALA A 192 -3.13 -23.62 -7.41
C ALA A 192 -2.24 -24.66 -8.12
N ASN A 193 -2.85 -25.50 -8.97
CA ASN A 193 -2.19 -26.58 -9.71
C ASN A 193 -1.96 -26.24 -11.19
N SER A 194 -2.27 -25.02 -11.62
CA SER A 194 -2.13 -24.60 -13.00
C SER A 194 -0.70 -24.17 -13.35
N ALA A 195 -0.38 -24.17 -14.65
CA ALA A 195 0.86 -23.62 -15.18
C ALA A 195 0.94 -22.09 -14.89
N ASP A 196 -0.18 -21.38 -14.97
CA ASP A 196 -0.24 -19.93 -14.72
C ASP A 196 0.19 -19.59 -13.29
N TYR A 197 -0.18 -20.42 -12.31
CA TYR A 197 0.26 -20.24 -10.94
C TYR A 197 1.76 -20.49 -10.75
N ALA A 198 2.31 -21.46 -11.45
CA ALA A 198 3.75 -21.73 -11.45
C ALA A 198 4.53 -20.57 -12.11
N ASP A 199 4.04 -20.06 -13.24
CA ASP A 199 4.64 -18.92 -13.96
C ASP A 199 4.50 -17.62 -13.16
N PHE A 200 3.42 -17.41 -12.43
CA PHE A 200 3.25 -16.30 -11.50
C PHE A 200 4.39 -16.25 -10.48
N TRP A 201 4.66 -17.35 -9.75
CA TRP A 201 5.76 -17.40 -8.78
C TRP A 201 7.14 -17.34 -9.45
N LYS A 202 7.30 -17.92 -10.63
CA LYS A 202 8.54 -17.82 -11.43
C LYS A 202 8.85 -16.37 -11.82
N SER A 203 7.84 -15.60 -12.21
CA SER A 203 7.97 -14.17 -12.53
C SER A 203 8.39 -13.35 -11.33
N LEU A 204 7.78 -13.58 -10.16
CA LEU A 204 8.16 -12.92 -8.90
C LEU A 204 9.61 -13.22 -8.50
N ARG A 205 10.06 -14.49 -8.62
CA ARG A 205 11.46 -14.87 -8.40
C ARG A 205 12.43 -14.19 -9.36
N ALA A 206 11.98 -13.90 -10.57
CA ALA A 206 12.78 -13.14 -11.55
C ALA A 206 12.83 -11.63 -11.27
N GLY A 207 12.15 -11.16 -10.23
CA GLY A 207 12.13 -9.75 -9.83
C GLY A 207 11.02 -8.92 -10.47
N ASN A 208 10.08 -9.54 -11.20
CA ASN A 208 8.96 -8.81 -11.79
C ASN A 208 7.81 -8.70 -10.77
N PHE A 209 7.21 -7.52 -10.64
CA PHE A 209 6.01 -7.33 -9.83
C PHE A 209 4.76 -7.66 -10.65
N THR A 210 3.65 -7.96 -9.96
CA THR A 210 2.33 -8.17 -10.58
C THR A 210 1.29 -7.40 -9.80
N SER A 211 0.41 -6.67 -10.51
CA SER A 211 -0.69 -5.89 -9.91
C SER A 211 -1.96 -6.08 -10.71
N GLN A 212 -3.02 -6.60 -10.06
CA GLN A 212 -4.34 -6.81 -10.65
C GLN A 212 -5.39 -7.15 -9.57
N GLN A 213 -6.63 -7.35 -9.98
CA GLN A 213 -7.65 -7.92 -9.12
C GLN A 213 -7.53 -9.44 -9.06
N PHE A 214 -7.72 -9.98 -7.87
CA PHE A 214 -7.62 -11.42 -7.62
C PHE A 214 -8.80 -11.92 -6.81
N LYS A 215 -9.37 -13.04 -7.23
CA LYS A 215 -10.28 -13.83 -6.39
C LYS A 215 -9.46 -14.66 -5.40
N ARG A 216 -9.82 -14.62 -4.12
CA ARG A 216 -9.16 -15.36 -3.05
C ARG A 216 -10.17 -16.10 -2.19
N ILE A 217 -9.71 -17.16 -1.57
CA ILE A 217 -10.50 -17.98 -0.67
C ILE A 217 -10.01 -17.71 0.76
N ALA A 218 -10.87 -17.10 1.55
CA ALA A 218 -10.66 -16.85 2.97
C ALA A 218 -11.02 -18.08 3.81
N LYS A 219 -10.83 -18.00 5.12
CA LYS A 219 -11.18 -19.04 6.07
C LYS A 219 -12.67 -19.43 5.94
N GLY A 220 -12.95 -20.72 5.99
CA GLY A 220 -14.31 -21.25 5.80
C GLY A 220 -14.81 -21.24 4.36
N GLY A 221 -13.96 -20.99 3.37
CA GLY A 221 -14.34 -21.02 1.94
C GLY A 221 -14.98 -19.73 1.42
N ARG A 222 -15.01 -18.67 2.22
CA ARG A 222 -15.56 -17.36 1.81
C ARG A 222 -14.74 -16.77 0.67
N VAL A 223 -15.43 -16.35 -0.39
CA VAL A 223 -14.80 -15.65 -1.51
C VAL A 223 -14.52 -14.20 -1.12
N VAL A 224 -13.31 -13.75 -1.40
CA VAL A 224 -12.85 -12.36 -1.23
C VAL A 224 -12.22 -11.89 -2.53
N TRP A 225 -12.63 -10.74 -2.99
CA TRP A 225 -11.99 -10.05 -4.11
C TRP A 225 -11.04 -9.00 -3.56
N ILE A 226 -9.81 -9.05 -4.03
CA ILE A 226 -8.79 -8.10 -3.63
C ILE A 226 -8.17 -7.44 -4.86
N GLU A 227 -7.96 -6.14 -4.78
CA GLU A 227 -7.02 -5.46 -5.64
C GLU A 227 -5.65 -5.52 -4.96
N ALA A 228 -4.66 -6.14 -5.60
CA ALA A 228 -3.39 -6.43 -4.95
C ALA A 228 -2.20 -6.33 -5.89
N SER A 229 -1.06 -5.91 -5.30
CA SER A 229 0.26 -5.97 -5.93
C SER A 229 1.18 -6.89 -5.15
N TYR A 230 1.92 -7.75 -5.86
CA TYR A 230 2.97 -8.61 -5.34
C TYR A 230 4.32 -8.05 -5.78
N ASN A 231 5.15 -7.67 -4.82
CA ASN A 231 6.36 -6.90 -5.07
C ASN A 231 7.58 -7.66 -4.52
N PRO A 232 8.48 -8.12 -5.39
CA PRO A 232 9.76 -8.67 -4.96
C PRO A 232 10.58 -7.61 -4.23
N ILE A 233 11.16 -7.98 -3.11
CA ILE A 233 12.10 -7.14 -2.35
C ILE A 233 13.51 -7.67 -2.58
N PHE A 234 14.43 -6.74 -2.82
CA PHE A 234 15.80 -7.04 -3.23
C PHE A 234 16.78 -6.80 -2.08
N ASP A 235 17.81 -7.62 -2.04
CA ASP A 235 18.96 -7.41 -1.17
C ASP A 235 19.86 -6.26 -1.69
N PRO A 236 20.92 -5.85 -0.95
CA PRO A 236 21.85 -4.82 -1.41
C PRO A 236 22.59 -5.14 -2.71
N ASN A 237 22.62 -6.40 -3.14
CA ASN A 237 23.23 -6.84 -4.39
C ASN A 237 22.23 -6.85 -5.56
N GLY A 238 20.97 -6.49 -5.31
CA GLY A 238 19.92 -6.51 -6.33
C GLY A 238 19.31 -7.88 -6.57
N VAL A 239 19.46 -8.83 -5.64
CA VAL A 239 18.88 -10.17 -5.74
C VAL A 239 17.56 -10.22 -4.96
N PRO A 240 16.44 -10.68 -5.56
CA PRO A 240 15.18 -10.86 -4.83
C PRO A 240 15.36 -11.86 -3.68
N TYR A 241 14.79 -11.58 -2.50
CA TYR A 241 14.89 -12.49 -1.35
C TYR A 241 13.55 -12.71 -0.61
N LYS A 242 12.55 -11.92 -0.88
CA LYS A 242 11.17 -12.09 -0.41
C LYS A 242 10.18 -11.37 -1.33
N VAL A 243 8.89 -11.67 -1.17
CA VAL A 243 7.80 -10.98 -1.86
C VAL A 243 6.91 -10.35 -0.80
N VAL A 244 6.59 -9.06 -0.95
CA VAL A 244 5.61 -8.34 -0.13
C VAL A 244 4.38 -8.05 -0.98
N LYS A 245 3.22 -8.46 -0.50
CA LYS A 245 1.93 -8.19 -1.13
C LYS A 245 1.22 -7.09 -0.35
N PHE A 246 0.77 -6.09 -1.08
CA PHE A 246 -0.19 -5.09 -0.61
C PHE A 246 -1.54 -5.37 -1.25
N ALA A 247 -2.62 -5.25 -0.48
CA ALA A 247 -3.95 -5.54 -0.98
C ALA A 247 -5.02 -4.66 -0.33
N THR A 248 -6.06 -4.36 -1.12
CA THR A 248 -7.30 -3.73 -0.67
C THR A 248 -8.45 -4.70 -0.93
N ASP A 249 -9.33 -4.89 0.04
CA ASP A 249 -10.57 -5.65 -0.14
C ASP A 249 -11.54 -4.83 -1.01
N VAL A 250 -11.90 -5.40 -2.15
CA VAL A 250 -12.85 -4.82 -3.13
C VAL A 250 -14.08 -5.72 -3.33
N THR A 251 -14.35 -6.60 -2.36
CA THR A 251 -15.43 -7.59 -2.45
C THR A 251 -16.80 -6.93 -2.63
N GLU A 252 -17.07 -5.90 -1.85
CA GLU A 252 -18.34 -5.15 -1.94
C GLU A 252 -18.52 -4.52 -3.34
N GLN A 253 -17.45 -3.88 -3.86
CA GLN A 253 -17.49 -3.23 -5.17
C GLN A 253 -17.70 -4.24 -6.29
N VAL A 254 -17.00 -5.38 -6.23
CA VAL A 254 -17.15 -6.45 -7.24
C VAL A 254 -18.55 -7.06 -7.18
N ASN A 255 -19.08 -7.35 -5.99
CA ASN A 255 -20.43 -7.89 -5.84
C ASN A 255 -21.48 -6.91 -6.36
N LEU A 256 -21.36 -5.61 -6.03
CA LEU A 256 -22.27 -4.58 -6.58
C LEU A 256 -22.26 -4.54 -8.11
N LEU A 257 -21.08 -4.68 -8.73
CA LEU A 257 -20.98 -4.73 -10.19
C LEU A 257 -21.63 -5.99 -10.78
N ILE A 258 -21.50 -7.14 -10.12
CA ILE A 258 -22.15 -8.40 -10.52
C ILE A 258 -23.66 -8.24 -10.42
N ASP A 259 -24.18 -7.69 -9.32
CA ASP A 259 -25.62 -7.48 -9.12
C ASP A 259 -26.18 -6.49 -10.13
N LEU A 260 -25.47 -5.39 -10.40
CA LEU A 260 -25.85 -4.40 -11.40
C LEU A 260 -25.90 -5.03 -12.79
N LYS A 261 -24.90 -5.83 -13.15
CA LYS A 261 -24.88 -6.55 -14.43
C LYS A 261 -26.08 -7.49 -14.54
N SER A 262 -26.38 -8.27 -13.51
CA SER A 262 -27.53 -9.17 -13.50
C SER A 262 -28.85 -8.42 -13.67
N MET A 263 -29.00 -7.26 -13.00
CA MET A 263 -30.18 -6.40 -13.14
C MET A 263 -30.33 -5.86 -14.57
N ILE A 264 -29.21 -5.45 -15.18
CA ILE A 264 -29.21 -4.97 -16.59
C ILE A 264 -29.59 -6.10 -17.52
N ASP A 265 -29.02 -7.28 -17.39
CA ASP A 265 -29.31 -8.45 -18.24
C ASP A 265 -30.78 -8.85 -18.12
N ASN A 266 -31.36 -8.86 -16.93
CA ASN A 266 -32.77 -9.12 -16.68
C ASN A 266 -33.67 -8.05 -17.33
N ASN A 267 -33.37 -6.77 -17.18
CA ASN A 267 -34.14 -5.68 -17.78
C ASN A 267 -34.11 -5.74 -19.29
N PHE A 268 -32.99 -6.09 -19.91
CA PHE A 268 -32.94 -6.29 -21.37
C PHE A 268 -33.81 -7.45 -21.83
N SER A 269 -33.84 -8.57 -21.10
CA SER A 269 -34.71 -9.70 -21.37
C SER A 269 -36.19 -9.32 -21.30
N ASP A 270 -36.60 -8.54 -20.30
CA ASP A 270 -37.98 -8.05 -20.13
C ASP A 270 -38.37 -7.06 -21.25
N ILE A 271 -37.45 -6.20 -21.67
CA ILE A 271 -37.65 -5.30 -22.81
C ILE A 271 -37.84 -6.10 -24.10
N ASP A 272 -37.03 -7.12 -24.36
CA ASP A 272 -37.12 -7.96 -25.55
C ASP A 272 -38.48 -8.68 -25.61
N LEU A 273 -38.93 -9.28 -24.51
CA LEU A 273 -40.25 -9.88 -24.37
C LEU A 273 -41.38 -8.86 -24.66
N SER A 274 -41.25 -7.64 -24.12
CA SER A 274 -42.23 -6.58 -24.34
C SER A 274 -42.29 -6.11 -25.79
N LEU A 275 -41.14 -6.05 -26.47
CA LEU A 275 -41.06 -5.72 -27.90
C LEU A 275 -41.74 -6.78 -28.77
N HIS A 276 -41.53 -8.07 -28.48
CA HIS A 276 -42.23 -9.16 -29.19
C HIS A 276 -43.75 -9.07 -29.01
N GLN A 277 -44.24 -8.80 -27.79
CA GLN A 277 -45.67 -8.62 -27.54
C GLN A 277 -46.23 -7.38 -28.26
N LEU A 278 -45.48 -6.29 -28.37
CA LEU A 278 -45.87 -5.11 -29.13
C LEU A 278 -45.95 -5.38 -30.61
N ASP A 279 -45.04 -6.17 -31.19
CA ASP A 279 -45.04 -6.56 -32.59
C ASP A 279 -46.27 -7.40 -32.90
N GLU A 280 -46.60 -8.43 -32.10
CA GLU A 280 -47.81 -9.22 -32.23
C GLU A 280 -49.10 -8.38 -32.21
N LYS A 281 -49.18 -7.45 -31.21
CA LYS A 281 -50.34 -6.53 -31.12
C LYS A 281 -50.42 -5.57 -32.30
N SER A 282 -49.32 -5.13 -32.87
CA SER A 282 -49.25 -4.26 -34.04
C SER A 282 -49.75 -4.98 -35.28
N ILE A 283 -49.34 -6.25 -35.48
CA ILE A 283 -49.82 -7.10 -36.55
C ILE A 283 -51.36 -7.31 -36.44
N PHE A 284 -51.83 -7.62 -35.22
CA PHE A 284 -53.28 -7.77 -34.97
C PHE A 284 -54.04 -6.48 -35.25
N ALA A 285 -53.59 -5.33 -34.81
CA ALA A 285 -54.21 -4.03 -35.06
C ALA A 285 -54.26 -3.69 -36.55
N ALA A 286 -53.17 -4.00 -37.29
CA ALA A 286 -53.15 -3.84 -38.76
C ALA A 286 -54.20 -4.72 -39.45
N THR A 287 -54.39 -5.97 -39.04
CA THR A 287 -55.35 -6.89 -39.53
C THR A 287 -56.80 -6.39 -39.31
N VAL A 288 -57.09 -5.99 -38.05
CA VAL A 288 -58.42 -5.42 -37.67
C VAL A 288 -58.75 -4.14 -38.49
N SER A 289 -57.73 -3.28 -38.67
CA SER A 289 -57.88 -2.05 -39.47
C SER A 289 -58.20 -2.36 -40.92
N SER A 290 -57.54 -3.37 -41.50
CA SER A 290 -57.81 -3.82 -42.86
C SER A 290 -59.26 -4.37 -43.02
N GLU A 291 -59.68 -5.23 -42.06
CA GLU A 291 -61.05 -5.75 -42.04
C GLU A 291 -62.08 -4.63 -41.84
N THR A 292 -61.80 -3.69 -40.98
CA THR A 292 -62.69 -2.53 -40.76
C THR A 292 -62.82 -1.71 -42.04
N SER A 293 -61.72 -1.46 -42.75
CA SER A 293 -61.73 -0.74 -44.04
C SER A 293 -62.56 -1.48 -45.10
N ALA A 294 -62.43 -2.81 -45.20
CA ALA A 294 -63.23 -3.61 -46.09
C ALA A 294 -64.75 -3.55 -45.77
N ASN A 295 -65.07 -3.62 -44.47
CA ASN A 295 -66.46 -3.48 -44.01
C ASN A 295 -67.07 -2.11 -44.34
N VAL A 296 -66.29 -1.04 -44.14
CA VAL A 296 -66.72 0.33 -44.49
C VAL A 296 -66.99 0.45 -46.00
N GLN A 297 -66.16 -0.14 -46.86
CA GLN A 297 -66.32 -0.15 -48.28
C GLN A 297 -67.59 -0.95 -48.65
N ALA A 298 -67.86 -2.10 -48.07
CA ALA A 298 -69.05 -2.89 -48.28
C ALA A 298 -70.35 -2.13 -47.88
N VAL A 299 -70.29 -1.42 -46.72
CA VAL A 299 -71.41 -0.56 -46.28
C VAL A 299 -71.63 0.60 -47.26
N ALA A 300 -70.56 1.24 -47.73
CA ALA A 300 -70.66 2.31 -48.73
C ALA A 300 -71.33 1.82 -50.05
N ALA A 301 -70.90 0.67 -50.61
CA ALA A 301 -71.47 0.05 -51.80
C ALA A 301 -72.94 -0.35 -51.60
N GLY A 302 -73.23 -0.90 -50.39
CA GLY A 302 -74.68 -1.22 -50.05
C GLY A 302 -75.54 0.02 -49.97
N SER A 303 -74.98 1.12 -49.44
CA SER A 303 -75.70 2.42 -49.37
C SER A 303 -76.00 3.02 -50.78
N GLU A 304 -74.98 2.93 -51.68
CA GLU A 304 -75.16 3.35 -53.09
C GLU A 304 -76.22 2.52 -53.79
N GLN A 305 -76.26 1.19 -53.60
CA GLN A 305 -77.26 0.29 -54.16
C GLN A 305 -78.63 0.60 -53.59
N LEU A 306 -78.76 0.87 -52.30
CA LEU A 306 -80.02 1.30 -51.69
C LEU A 306 -80.49 2.64 -52.25
N ALA A 307 -79.64 3.61 -52.47
CA ALA A 307 -79.98 4.88 -53.08
C ALA A 307 -80.49 4.69 -54.55
N ALA A 308 -79.83 3.84 -55.33
CA ALA A 308 -80.27 3.48 -56.65
C ALA A 308 -81.65 2.79 -56.66
N SER A 309 -81.90 1.84 -55.77
CA SER A 309 -83.15 1.19 -55.56
C SER A 309 -84.31 2.14 -55.18
N ILE A 310 -83.99 3.10 -54.26
CA ILE A 310 -85.00 4.14 -53.90
C ILE A 310 -85.31 5.04 -55.09
N ALA A 311 -84.31 5.41 -55.89
CA ALA A 311 -84.58 6.21 -57.12
C ALA A 311 -85.44 5.46 -58.14
N GLU A 312 -85.18 4.16 -58.31
CA GLU A 312 -85.98 3.30 -59.18
C GLU A 312 -87.45 3.15 -58.67
N ILE A 313 -87.63 2.90 -57.37
CA ILE A 313 -88.98 2.88 -56.75
C ILE A 313 -89.69 4.22 -56.94
N SER A 314 -88.99 5.34 -56.69
CA SER A 314 -89.55 6.68 -56.87
C SER A 314 -90.00 6.94 -58.32
N ARG A 315 -89.18 6.48 -59.28
CA ARG A 315 -89.54 6.55 -60.70
C ARG A 315 -90.78 5.70 -61.01
N SER A 316 -90.80 4.44 -60.58
CA SER A 316 -91.96 3.54 -60.77
C SER A 316 -93.22 4.09 -60.10
N MET A 317 -93.14 4.69 -58.93
CA MET A 317 -94.23 5.38 -58.28
C MET A 317 -94.73 6.60 -59.07
N SER A 318 -93.82 7.36 -59.69
CA SER A 318 -94.22 8.49 -60.57
C SER A 318 -94.91 8.02 -61.85
N GLU A 319 -94.38 6.96 -62.46
CA GLU A 319 -95.03 6.34 -63.66
C GLU A 319 -96.41 5.77 -63.32
N ALA A 320 -96.53 5.07 -62.17
CA ALA A 320 -97.85 4.56 -61.74
C ALA A 320 -98.86 5.69 -61.47
N ARG A 321 -98.38 6.80 -60.86
CA ARG A 321 -99.18 7.99 -60.65
C ARG A 321 -99.67 8.61 -61.97
N MET A 322 -98.74 8.79 -62.93
CA MET A 322 -99.14 9.28 -64.30
C MET A 322 -100.10 8.37 -64.99
N SER A 323 -99.92 7.03 -64.87
CA SER A 323 -100.90 6.04 -65.43
C SER A 323 -102.23 6.11 -64.74
N THR A 324 -102.29 6.36 -63.43
CA THR A 324 -103.53 6.50 -62.67
C THR A 324 -104.28 7.81 -63.03
N ASP A 325 -103.52 8.91 -63.18
CA ASP A 325 -104.10 10.19 -63.62
C ASP A 325 -104.67 10.10 -65.02
N GLN A 326 -104.07 9.33 -65.98
CA GLN A 326 -104.61 9.06 -67.28
C GLN A 326 -105.89 8.23 -67.28
N VAL A 327 -106.16 7.42 -66.31
CA VAL A 327 -107.36 6.62 -66.13
C VAL A 327 -108.52 7.44 -65.61
N PHE A 328 -108.26 8.53 -64.86
CA PHE A 328 -109.27 9.42 -64.34
C PHE A 328 -109.69 10.56 -65.31
N GLU A 329 -108.96 10.75 -66.42
CA GLU A 329 -109.28 11.76 -67.45
C GLU A 329 -110.11 11.17 -68.65
N LYS A 330 -110.54 9.91 -68.61
CA LYS A 330 -111.47 9.28 -69.52
C LYS A 330 -112.81 9.05 -68.83
#